data_fd8a5eb1c72b155e31274ad84606247f
#
_entry.id   fd8a5eb1c72b155e31274ad84606247f
#
_cell.length_a   1.000
_cell.length_b   1.000
_cell.length_c   1.000
_cell.angle_alpha   90.00
_cell.angle_beta   90.00
_cell.angle_gamma   90.00
#
_symmetry.space_group_name_H-M   'P 1'
#
loop_
_entity.id
_entity.type
_entity.pdbx_description
1 polymer ?
#
loop_
_entity_poly.entity_id
_entity_poly.type
_entity_poly.pdbx_seq_one_letter_code
_entity_poly.pdbx_strand_id
1 'polypeptide(L)'
;MYLDTNGSIYRLLIEQEQGGWLIPYETPGAPVFLTRGEWGKRVAVPAEPNCPKTQAEQKRLDMIRPLTEERACITDKILRRRMAVRIAEEHHTTPRRVLRLYYTFLAHGTIQLKRKARKPKREEQKKIFAAAIE
;
A
#
# COMPACT_ATOMS: atom_id res chain seq x y z
N MET A 1 -11.70 -1.57 -9.72
CA MET A 1 -12.80 -0.64 -9.46
C MET A 1 -12.50 0.15 -8.19
N TYR A 2 -12.80 1.43 -8.22
CA TYR A 2 -12.58 2.32 -7.08
C TYR A 2 -13.92 2.90 -6.63
N LEU A 3 -14.08 3.05 -5.32
CA LEU A 3 -15.32 3.52 -4.72
C LEU A 3 -15.03 4.66 -3.74
N ASP A 4 -15.85 5.71 -3.78
CA ASP A 4 -15.81 6.78 -2.79
C ASP A 4 -16.87 6.47 -1.72
N THR A 5 -16.40 6.19 -0.51
CA THR A 5 -17.25 5.87 0.64
C THR A 5 -16.90 6.83 1.76
N ASN A 6 -17.88 7.65 2.18
CA ASN A 6 -17.71 8.62 3.26
C ASN A 6 -16.52 9.58 3.05
N GLY A 7 -16.28 9.99 1.80
CA GLY A 7 -15.19 10.90 1.48
C GLY A 7 -13.82 10.26 1.30
N SER A 8 -13.73 8.94 1.44
CA SER A 8 -12.48 8.20 1.27
C SER A 8 -12.58 7.28 0.06
N ILE A 9 -11.48 7.17 -0.68
CA ILE A 9 -11.41 6.32 -1.87
C ILE A 9 -10.91 4.94 -1.46
N TYR A 10 -11.62 3.90 -1.91
CA TYR A 10 -11.27 2.51 -1.67
C TYR A 10 -11.11 1.78 -3.00
N ARG A 11 -10.18 0.84 -3.06
CA ARG A 11 -10.04 -0.08 -4.19
C ARG A 11 -10.71 -1.40 -3.85
N LEU A 12 -11.57 -1.89 -4.76
CA LEU A 12 -12.20 -3.19 -4.62
C LEU A 12 -11.20 -4.28 -4.98
N LEU A 13 -10.94 -5.20 -4.05
CA LEU A 13 -10.02 -6.31 -4.22
C LEU A 13 -10.74 -7.59 -4.62
N ILE A 14 -11.78 -7.95 -3.87
CA ILE A 14 -12.57 -9.16 -4.10
C ILE A 14 -14.04 -8.79 -4.03
N GLU A 15 -14.78 -9.07 -5.10
CA GLU A 15 -16.23 -8.87 -5.14
C GLU A 15 -16.94 -10.15 -4.77
N GLN A 16 -17.94 -10.04 -3.88
CA GLN A 16 -18.80 -11.14 -3.46
C GLN A 16 -20.25 -10.73 -3.60
N GLU A 17 -21.18 -11.69 -3.48
CA GLU A 17 -22.59 -11.45 -3.64
C GLU A 17 -23.12 -10.39 -2.69
N GLN A 18 -22.72 -10.44 -1.44
CA GLN A 18 -23.21 -9.54 -0.40
C GLN A 18 -22.41 -8.25 -0.27
N GLY A 19 -21.24 -8.18 -0.87
CA GLY A 19 -20.34 -7.03 -0.75
C GLY A 19 -18.97 -7.33 -1.31
N GLY A 20 -17.93 -6.86 -0.63
CA GLY A 20 -16.59 -7.14 -1.09
C GLY A 20 -15.52 -6.68 -0.11
N TRP A 21 -14.31 -7.09 -0.39
CA TRP A 21 -13.13 -6.68 0.34
C TRP A 21 -12.50 -5.50 -0.37
N LEU A 22 -12.35 -4.41 0.37
CA LEU A 22 -11.82 -3.15 -0.15
C LEU A 22 -10.62 -2.72 0.69
N ILE A 23 -9.74 -1.92 0.08
CA ILE A 23 -8.58 -1.37 0.75
C ILE A 23 -8.57 0.15 0.56
N PRO A 24 -8.27 0.93 1.62
CA PRO A 24 -8.12 2.38 1.47
C PRO A 24 -7.02 2.71 0.45
N TYR A 25 -7.31 3.64 -0.46
CA TYR A 25 -6.38 4.00 -1.53
C TYR A 25 -5.33 5.00 -1.08
N GLU A 26 -5.75 6.09 -0.43
CA GLU A 26 -4.86 7.18 -0.06
C GLU A 26 -3.92 6.82 1.09
N THR A 27 -4.46 6.15 2.11
CA THR A 27 -3.72 5.69 3.28
C THR A 27 -3.87 4.18 3.40
N PRO A 28 -3.06 3.40 2.66
CA PRO A 28 -3.23 1.95 2.66
C PRO A 28 -3.16 1.34 4.06
N GLY A 29 -4.09 0.48 4.35
CA GLY A 29 -4.18 -0.25 5.62
C GLY A 29 -4.77 -1.63 5.38
N ALA A 30 -5.19 -2.31 6.44
CA ALA A 30 -5.76 -3.65 6.32
C ALA A 30 -7.02 -3.64 5.46
N PRO A 31 -7.23 -4.66 4.60
CA PRO A 31 -8.47 -4.79 3.85
C PRO A 31 -9.68 -4.90 4.78
N VAL A 32 -10.79 -4.30 4.36
CA VAL A 32 -12.04 -4.31 5.12
C VAL A 32 -13.16 -4.87 4.25
N PHE A 33 -14.11 -5.56 4.86
CA PHE A 33 -15.30 -6.05 4.19
C PHE A 33 -16.42 -5.02 4.32
N LEU A 34 -16.95 -4.57 3.20
CA LEU A 34 -18.11 -3.67 3.16
C LEU A 34 -19.23 -4.32 2.36
N THR A 35 -20.45 -4.24 2.87
CA THR A 35 -21.64 -4.70 2.14
C THR A 35 -21.94 -3.76 0.98
N ARG A 36 -22.71 -4.24 -0.02
CA ARG A 36 -23.05 -3.42 -1.19
C ARG A 36 -23.78 -2.14 -0.81
N GLY A 37 -24.57 -2.17 0.27
CA GLY A 37 -25.23 -0.97 0.77
C GLY A 37 -24.28 0.06 1.37
N GLU A 38 -23.10 -0.37 1.81
CA GLU A 38 -22.07 0.51 2.35
C GLU A 38 -21.16 1.09 1.27
N TRP A 39 -21.18 0.52 0.07
CA TRP A 39 -20.40 1.05 -1.05
C TRP A 39 -20.92 2.43 -1.44
N GLY A 40 -19.98 3.35 -1.65
CA GLY A 40 -20.32 4.66 -2.17
C GLY A 40 -20.36 4.68 -3.70
N LYS A 41 -20.07 5.85 -4.25
CA LYS A 41 -20.07 6.03 -5.70
C LYS A 41 -18.81 5.45 -6.34
N ARG A 42 -18.97 4.89 -7.54
CA ARG A 42 -17.82 4.48 -8.34
C ARG A 42 -17.08 5.73 -8.82
N VAL A 43 -15.77 5.75 -8.63
CA VAL A 43 -14.93 6.87 -9.06
C VAL A 43 -13.80 6.37 -9.94
N ALA A 44 -13.32 7.26 -10.81
CA ALA A 44 -12.12 7.01 -11.60
C ALA A 44 -10.92 7.60 -10.87
N VAL A 45 -9.85 6.81 -10.75
CA VAL A 45 -8.60 7.24 -10.18
C VAL A 45 -7.56 7.27 -11.31
N PRO A 46 -6.70 8.30 -11.37
CA PRO A 46 -5.67 8.34 -12.40
C PRO A 46 -4.85 7.05 -12.40
N ALA A 47 -4.63 6.49 -13.60
CA ALA A 47 -3.87 5.26 -13.74
C ALA A 47 -2.43 5.50 -13.30
N GLU A 48 -1.98 4.74 -12.28
CA GLU A 48 -0.60 4.74 -11.86
C GLU A 48 0.15 3.59 -12.55
N PRO A 49 1.48 3.74 -12.75
CA PRO A 49 2.27 2.65 -13.32
C PRO A 49 2.17 1.40 -12.44
N ASN A 50 1.84 0.28 -13.04
CA ASN A 50 1.70 -1.00 -12.34
C ASN A 50 3.00 -1.77 -12.24
N CYS A 51 4.13 -1.15 -12.50
CA CYS A 51 5.44 -1.80 -12.45
C CYS A 51 6.40 -0.98 -11.59
N PRO A 52 7.32 -1.64 -10.89
CA PRO A 52 8.34 -0.95 -10.12
C PRO A 52 9.30 -0.19 -11.04
N LYS A 53 9.68 1.02 -10.64
CA LYS A 53 10.57 1.89 -11.40
C LYS A 53 12.04 1.76 -11.01
N THR A 54 12.33 1.27 -9.80
CA THR A 54 13.69 1.15 -9.28
C THR A 54 13.96 -0.27 -8.81
N GLN A 55 15.26 -0.61 -8.67
CA GLN A 55 15.65 -1.91 -8.12
C GLN A 55 15.21 -2.08 -6.67
N ALA A 56 15.21 -0.99 -5.90
CA ALA A 56 14.74 -1.04 -4.51
C ALA A 56 13.25 -1.39 -4.44
N GLU A 57 12.44 -0.81 -5.31
CA GLU A 57 11.01 -1.14 -5.40
C GLU A 57 10.81 -2.58 -5.84
N GLN A 58 11.59 -3.05 -6.81
CA GLN A 58 11.52 -4.43 -7.27
C GLN A 58 11.88 -5.42 -6.17
N LYS A 59 12.93 -5.13 -5.39
CA LYS A 59 13.33 -5.98 -4.26
C LYS A 59 12.23 -6.08 -3.21
N ARG A 60 11.56 -4.96 -2.91
CA ARG A 60 10.46 -4.96 -1.96
C ARG A 60 9.27 -5.73 -2.48
N LEU A 61 8.97 -5.60 -3.76
CA LEU A 61 7.89 -6.36 -4.39
C LEU A 61 8.20 -7.86 -4.35
N ASP A 62 9.43 -8.25 -4.64
CA ASP A 62 9.86 -9.65 -4.57
C ASP A 62 9.78 -10.19 -3.15
N MET A 63 10.11 -9.38 -2.16
CA MET A 63 10.02 -9.76 -0.75
C MET A 63 8.59 -10.12 -0.34
N ILE A 64 7.60 -9.34 -0.78
CA ILE A 64 6.20 -9.57 -0.41
C ILE A 64 5.47 -10.49 -1.37
N ARG A 65 6.12 -11.00 -2.40
CA ARG A 65 5.50 -11.87 -3.41
C ARG A 65 4.71 -13.04 -2.84
N PRO A 66 5.20 -13.78 -1.82
CA PRO A 66 4.40 -14.86 -1.23
C PRO A 66 3.04 -14.39 -0.73
N LEU A 67 2.97 -13.18 -0.19
CA LEU A 67 1.69 -12.59 0.23
C LEU A 67 0.82 -12.22 -0.97
N THR A 68 1.40 -11.65 -2.02
CA THR A 68 0.63 -11.19 -3.18
C THR A 68 0.10 -12.35 -4.01
N GLU A 69 0.79 -13.49 -4.01
CA GLU A 69 0.36 -14.69 -4.72
C GLU A 69 -0.71 -15.48 -3.96
N GLU A 70 -0.79 -15.30 -2.64
CA GLU A 70 -1.78 -15.99 -1.82
C GLU A 70 -3.00 -15.11 -1.61
N ARG A 71 -4.02 -15.33 -2.43
CA ARG A 71 -5.25 -14.53 -2.41
C ARG A 71 -5.99 -14.61 -1.07
N ALA A 72 -5.90 -15.74 -0.39
CA ALA A 72 -6.52 -15.92 0.92
C ALA A 72 -6.00 -14.93 1.97
N CYS A 73 -4.80 -14.39 1.78
CA CYS A 73 -4.25 -13.38 2.68
C CYS A 73 -5.06 -12.09 2.73
N ILE A 74 -5.88 -11.81 1.71
CA ILE A 74 -6.75 -10.63 1.70
C ILE A 74 -7.88 -10.79 2.72
N THR A 75 -8.45 -11.98 2.80
CA THR A 75 -9.61 -12.26 3.65
C THR A 75 -9.24 -12.87 4.99
N ASP A 76 -8.09 -13.53 5.10
CA ASP A 76 -7.65 -14.21 6.31
C ASP A 76 -6.55 -13.42 7.00
N LYS A 77 -6.93 -12.72 8.05
CA LYS A 77 -6.03 -11.90 8.86
C LYS A 77 -4.92 -12.73 9.53
N ILE A 78 -5.25 -13.92 9.99
CA ILE A 78 -4.31 -14.79 10.70
C ILE A 78 -3.25 -15.32 9.75
N LEU A 79 -3.66 -15.83 8.59
CA LEU A 79 -2.75 -16.31 7.57
C LEU A 79 -1.82 -15.18 7.09
N ARG A 80 -2.38 -14.01 6.83
CA ARG A 80 -1.63 -12.83 6.41
C ARG A 80 -0.53 -12.48 7.41
N ARG A 81 -0.86 -12.45 8.70
CA ARG A 81 0.10 -12.15 9.75
C ARG A 81 1.21 -13.20 9.85
N ARG A 82 0.84 -14.48 9.77
CA ARG A 82 1.83 -15.58 9.80
C ARG A 82 2.82 -15.46 8.65
N MET A 83 2.35 -15.20 7.47
CA MET A 83 3.20 -15.05 6.30
C MET A 83 4.09 -13.82 6.43
N ALA A 84 3.55 -12.72 6.96
CA ALA A 84 4.33 -11.51 7.20
C ALA A 84 5.46 -11.73 8.21
N VAL A 85 5.20 -12.46 9.27
CA VAL A 85 6.22 -12.80 10.28
C VAL A 85 7.33 -13.64 9.64
N ARG A 86 6.96 -14.65 8.85
CA ARG A 86 7.94 -15.51 8.17
C ARG A 86 8.82 -14.71 7.20
N ILE A 87 8.23 -13.84 6.40
CA ILE A 87 8.95 -12.98 5.48
C ILE A 87 9.88 -12.04 6.23
N ALA A 88 9.40 -11.45 7.33
CA ALA A 88 10.19 -10.55 8.15
C ALA A 88 11.44 -11.24 8.72
N GLU A 89 11.30 -12.47 9.18
CA GLU A 89 12.43 -13.26 9.68
C GLU A 89 13.44 -13.54 8.58
N GLU A 90 12.98 -13.93 7.38
CA GLU A 90 13.86 -14.23 6.26
C GLU A 90 14.63 -13.01 5.76
N HIS A 91 14.03 -11.83 5.84
CA HIS A 91 14.60 -10.58 5.31
C HIS A 91 15.13 -9.63 6.39
N HIS A 92 15.19 -10.08 7.64
CA HIS A 92 15.69 -9.28 8.78
C HIS A 92 14.98 -7.93 8.91
N THR A 93 13.65 -7.96 8.81
CA THR A 93 12.82 -6.78 8.97
C THR A 93 11.67 -7.07 9.95
N THR A 94 10.72 -6.16 10.06
CA THR A 94 9.58 -6.32 10.96
C THR A 94 8.32 -6.74 10.20
N PRO A 95 7.42 -7.54 10.82
CA PRO A 95 6.14 -7.88 10.19
C PRO A 95 5.31 -6.66 9.81
N ARG A 96 5.36 -5.61 10.63
CA ARG A 96 4.65 -4.36 10.36
C ARG A 96 5.10 -3.71 9.05
N ARG A 97 6.40 -3.72 8.78
CA ARG A 97 6.94 -3.19 7.53
C ARG A 97 6.50 -4.02 6.33
N VAL A 98 6.54 -5.34 6.46
CA VAL A 98 6.09 -6.26 5.42
C VAL A 98 4.62 -6.02 5.10
N LEU A 99 3.77 -5.93 6.11
CA LEU A 99 2.34 -5.67 5.93
C LEU A 99 2.07 -4.30 5.31
N ARG A 100 2.82 -3.29 5.68
CA ARG A 100 2.69 -1.95 5.09
C ARG A 100 2.98 -1.97 3.59
N LEU A 101 4.03 -2.65 3.18
CA LEU A 101 4.36 -2.81 1.78
C LEU A 101 3.29 -3.59 1.02
N TYR A 102 2.78 -4.64 1.64
CA TYR A 102 1.71 -5.45 1.06
C TYR A 102 0.43 -4.63 0.87
N TYR A 103 0.03 -3.84 1.85
CA TYR A 103 -1.16 -2.98 1.73
C TYR A 103 -0.99 -1.92 0.65
N THR A 104 0.20 -1.33 0.55
CA THR A 104 0.51 -0.38 -0.52
C THR A 104 0.37 -1.03 -1.89
N PHE A 105 0.88 -2.25 -2.04
CA PHE A 105 0.72 -3.01 -3.28
C PHE A 105 -0.75 -3.29 -3.58
N LEU A 106 -1.53 -3.71 -2.59
CA LEU A 106 -2.97 -3.97 -2.80
C LEU A 106 -3.72 -2.72 -3.23
N ALA A 107 -3.38 -1.57 -2.67
CA ALA A 107 -4.06 -0.32 -2.98
C ALA A 107 -3.67 0.23 -4.36
N HIS A 108 -2.41 0.18 -4.73
CA HIS A 108 -1.87 0.85 -5.90
C HIS A 108 -1.43 -0.08 -7.03
N GLY A 109 -1.38 -1.38 -6.80
CA GLY A 109 -0.89 -2.36 -7.78
C GLY A 109 0.63 -2.38 -7.94
N THR A 110 1.34 -1.54 -7.19
CA THR A 110 2.81 -1.46 -7.20
C THR A 110 3.31 -0.87 -5.90
N ILE A 111 4.63 -0.91 -5.70
CA ILE A 111 5.27 -0.26 -4.57
C ILE A 111 6.05 0.94 -5.13
N GLN A 112 5.71 2.14 -4.67
CA GLN A 112 6.40 3.36 -5.03
C GLN A 112 7.03 4.00 -3.81
N LEU A 113 8.27 4.49 -3.96
CA LEU A 113 8.97 5.18 -2.90
C LEU A 113 8.79 6.69 -3.07
N LYS A 114 8.10 7.31 -2.12
CA LYS A 114 7.78 8.75 -2.17
C LYS A 114 8.90 9.64 -1.63
N ARG A 115 10.10 9.13 -1.45
CA ARG A 115 11.20 9.88 -0.81
C ARG A 115 11.70 11.08 -1.59
N LYS A 116 11.52 11.08 -2.91
CA LYS A 116 12.08 12.12 -3.78
C LYS A 116 11.50 13.50 -3.56
N ALA A 117 10.27 13.61 -3.05
CA ALA A 117 9.61 14.89 -2.85
C ALA A 117 10.05 15.63 -1.58
N ARG A 118 10.62 14.93 -0.60
CA ARG A 118 11.00 15.52 0.69
C ARG A 118 12.47 15.92 0.80
N LYS A 119 13.36 15.16 0.16
CA LYS A 119 14.81 15.42 0.23
C LYS A 119 15.23 16.80 -0.28
N PRO A 120 14.76 17.28 -1.45
CA PRO A 120 15.13 18.61 -1.92
C PRO A 120 14.78 19.73 -0.95
N LYS A 121 13.61 19.66 -0.33
CA LYS A 121 13.20 20.68 0.64
C LYS A 121 14.09 20.71 1.88
N ARG A 122 14.52 19.59 2.38
CA ARG A 122 15.43 19.52 3.52
C ARG A 122 16.81 20.08 3.19
N GLU A 123 17.31 19.78 2.03
CA GLU A 123 18.59 20.31 1.58
C GLU A 123 18.53 21.81 1.37
N GLU A 124 17.46 22.32 0.79
CA GLU A 124 17.23 23.74 0.65
C GLU A 124 17.16 24.46 1.99
N GLN A 125 16.44 23.90 2.95
CA GLN A 125 16.36 24.45 4.31
C GLN A 125 17.73 24.45 4.99
N LYS A 126 18.53 23.43 4.83
CA LYS A 126 19.87 23.37 5.37
C LYS A 126 20.78 24.41 4.76
N LYS A 127 20.70 24.61 3.45
CA LYS A 127 21.47 25.62 2.76
C LYS A 127 21.09 27.04 3.19
N ILE A 128 19.81 27.32 3.31
CA ILE A 128 19.31 28.59 3.79
C ILE A 128 19.77 28.84 5.23
N PHE A 129 19.71 27.84 6.08
CA PHE A 129 20.13 27.94 7.46
C PHE A 129 21.64 28.16 7.58
N ALA A 130 22.44 27.45 6.79
CA ALA A 130 23.89 27.63 6.78
C ALA A 130 24.26 29.02 6.28
N ALA A 131 23.60 29.54 5.26
CA ALA A 131 23.82 30.90 4.76
C ALA A 131 23.45 31.96 5.79
N ALA A 132 22.44 31.72 6.62
CA ALA A 132 22.03 32.66 7.65
C ALA A 132 23.03 32.73 8.82
N ILE A 133 23.81 31.70 9.04
CA ILE A 133 24.83 31.67 10.09
C ILE A 133 26.09 32.40 9.68
N GLU A 134 26.41 32.41 8.42
CA GLU A 134 27.53 33.15 7.88
C GLU A 134 27.26 34.66 7.80
#